data_130fb2c5019aac445ae74e6155481768
#
_entry.id   130fb2c5019aac445ae74e6155481768
#
_cell.length_a   1.000
_cell.length_b   1.000
_cell.length_c   1.000
_cell.angle_alpha   90.00
_cell.angle_beta   90.00
_cell.angle_gamma   90.00
#
_symmetry.space_group_name_H-M   'P 1'
#
loop_
_entity.id
_entity.type
_entity.pdbx_description
1 polymer ?
#
loop_
_entity_poly.entity_id
_entity_poly.type
_entity_poly.pdbx_seq_one_letter_code
_entity_poly.pdbx_strand_id
1 'polypeptide(L)'
;MKIVVILGFALFTASPALAVDPTGVPQCDALLKRYEECSSLLSKDRVHAAQKELLEGALSIRANAGDPRLRPDLERYCVDTFERMKKESEIKDCMAK
;
A
#
# COMPACT_ATOMS: atom_id res chain seq x y z
N MET A 1 27.42 -26.42 21.59
CA MET A 1 27.15 -26.06 21.52
C MET A 1 26.74 -25.27 21.05
N LYS A 2 26.51 -24.98 20.86
CA LYS A 2 26.10 -24.28 20.51
C LYS A 2 25.64 -23.50 19.85
N ILE A 3 25.54 -23.25 19.65
CA ILE A 3 25.20 -22.51 19.14
C ILE A 3 24.65 -21.98 18.42
N VAL A 4 24.45 -21.96 18.31
CA VAL A 4 23.99 -21.44 17.68
C VAL A 4 23.37 -20.81 17.25
N VAL A 5 23.14 -20.58 17.27
CA VAL A 5 22.51 -19.95 17.00
C VAL A 5 22.10 -19.20 16.44
N ILE A 6 22.12 -18.98 16.36
CA ILE A 6 21.73 -18.28 15.96
C ILE A 6 21.32 -17.76 15.26
N LEU A 7 21.30 -17.66 15.21
CA LEU A 7 20.93 -17.12 14.62
C LEU A 7 20.45 -16.67 13.89
N GLY A 8 20.41 -16.59 13.63
CA GLY A 8 19.92 -16.25 12.88
C GLY A 8 19.14 -15.60 12.70
N PHE A 9 18.85 -15.36 13.03
CA PHE A 9 18.05 -14.71 12.93
C PHE A 9 17.86 -13.82 12.39
N ALA A 10 18.09 -13.61 12.51
CA ALA A 10 17.95 -12.71 12.26
C ALA A 10 17.55 -12.28 11.23
N LEU A 11 17.47 -12.31 10.90
CA LEU A 11 17.20 -12.02 9.99
C LEU A 11 16.21 -11.56 9.67
N PHE A 12 15.75 -11.63 9.85
CA PHE A 12 14.80 -11.22 9.61
C PHE A 12 14.61 -10.26 9.45
N THR A 13 14.77 -10.09 9.62
CA THR A 13 14.62 -9.13 9.72
C THR A 13 14.34 -8.38 8.80
N ALA A 14 14.50 -8.28 8.29
CA ALA A 14 14.36 -7.64 7.42
C ALA A 14 13.21 -7.19 7.03
N SER A 15 12.79 -6.93 7.24
CA SER A 15 11.93 -6.64 6.91
C SER A 15 11.24 -5.90 6.23
N PRO A 16 10.78 -6.09 5.56
CA PRO A 16 9.94 -5.54 4.72
C PRO A 16 8.89 -4.78 5.36
N ALA A 17 9.24 -4.20 6.33
CA ALA A 17 8.33 -3.43 7.10
C ALA A 17 7.58 -2.41 6.30
N LEU A 18 8.09 -2.03 5.14
CA LEU A 18 7.46 -0.98 4.36
C LEU A 18 6.40 -1.49 3.40
N ALA A 19 6.33 -2.79 3.19
CA ALA A 19 5.37 -3.33 2.24
C ALA A 19 3.96 -3.27 2.80
N VAL A 20 3.01 -2.85 1.96
CA VAL A 20 1.60 -2.87 2.31
C VAL A 20 1.07 -4.27 2.04
N ASP A 21 0.50 -4.90 3.06
CA ASP A 21 -0.07 -6.22 2.91
C ASP A 21 -1.27 -6.22 1.99
N PRO A 22 -1.49 -7.28 1.24
CA PRO A 22 -2.67 -7.36 0.37
C PRO A 22 -3.97 -7.20 1.14
N THR A 23 -4.91 -6.50 0.54
CA THR A 23 -6.22 -6.25 1.15
C THR A 23 -7.24 -7.32 0.81
N GLY A 24 -6.98 -8.11 -0.23
CA GLY A 24 -7.94 -9.06 -0.75
C GLY A 24 -8.78 -8.50 -1.89
N VAL A 25 -8.57 -7.24 -2.25
CA VAL A 25 -9.25 -6.61 -3.38
C VAL A 25 -8.17 -6.23 -4.40
N PRO A 26 -8.04 -6.99 -5.50
CA PRO A 26 -6.91 -6.77 -6.43
C PRO A 26 -6.79 -5.35 -6.97
N GLN A 27 -7.91 -4.69 -7.25
CA GLN A 27 -7.89 -3.32 -7.74
C GLN A 27 -7.32 -2.36 -6.71
N CYS A 28 -7.62 -2.61 -5.45
CA CYS A 28 -7.10 -1.80 -4.36
C CYS A 28 -5.62 -2.11 -4.10
N ASP A 29 -5.25 -3.37 -4.23
CA ASP A 29 -3.85 -3.76 -4.05
C ASP A 29 -2.97 -3.11 -5.12
N ALA A 30 -3.46 -3.04 -6.36
CA ALA A 30 -2.74 -2.39 -7.43
C ALA A 30 -2.54 -0.89 -7.15
N LEU A 31 -3.59 -0.23 -6.68
CA LEU A 31 -3.53 1.18 -6.33
C LEU A 31 -2.54 1.43 -5.20
N LEU A 32 -2.66 0.66 -4.14
CA LEU A 32 -1.82 0.86 -2.95
C LEU A 32 -0.36 0.58 -3.26
N LYS A 33 -0.09 -0.44 -4.04
CA LYS A 33 1.28 -0.77 -4.40
C LYS A 33 1.92 0.35 -5.22
N ARG A 34 1.19 0.86 -6.22
CA ARG A 34 1.73 1.93 -7.05
C ARG A 34 1.90 3.20 -6.24
N TYR A 35 0.95 3.52 -5.38
CA TYR A 35 1.05 4.70 -4.54
C TYR A 35 2.26 4.59 -3.61
N GLU A 36 2.48 3.42 -3.02
CA GLU A 36 3.63 3.21 -2.17
C GLU A 36 4.92 3.45 -2.95
N GLU A 37 5.02 2.90 -4.15
CA GLU A 37 6.21 3.07 -4.99
C GLU A 37 6.45 4.52 -5.36
N CYS A 38 5.38 5.26 -5.61
CA CYS A 38 5.49 6.63 -6.08
C CYS A 38 5.57 7.66 -4.96
N SER A 39 5.19 7.29 -3.75
CA SER A 39 5.14 8.24 -2.64
C SER A 39 6.50 8.83 -2.29
N SER A 40 7.57 8.12 -2.59
CA SER A 40 8.91 8.62 -2.32
C SER A 40 9.26 9.85 -3.16
N LEU A 41 8.48 10.13 -4.20
CA LEU A 41 8.69 11.31 -5.04
C LEU A 41 8.03 12.56 -4.49
N LEU A 42 7.22 12.41 -3.44
CA LEU A 42 6.61 13.56 -2.79
C LEU A 42 7.64 14.33 -1.99
N SER A 43 7.36 15.59 -1.70
CA SER A 43 8.22 16.40 -0.86
C SER A 43 8.29 15.77 0.54
N LYS A 44 9.39 16.05 1.25
CA LYS A 44 9.66 15.38 2.53
C LYS A 44 8.53 15.50 3.54
N ASP A 45 7.93 16.65 3.62
CA ASP A 45 6.86 16.90 4.58
C ASP A 45 5.59 16.16 4.20
N ARG A 46 5.50 15.64 2.98
CA ARG A 46 4.31 14.94 2.53
C ARG A 46 4.46 13.43 2.52
N VAL A 47 5.70 12.94 2.60
CA VAL A 47 5.95 11.51 2.59
C VAL A 47 5.30 10.83 3.80
N HIS A 48 5.44 11.44 4.99
CA HIS A 48 4.86 10.87 6.19
C HIS A 48 3.34 10.82 6.12
N ALA A 49 2.74 11.89 5.60
CA ALA A 49 1.29 11.91 5.45
C ALA A 49 0.83 10.84 4.47
N ALA A 50 1.57 10.63 3.40
CA ALA A 50 1.24 9.61 2.41
C ALA A 50 1.37 8.22 3.01
N GLN A 51 2.41 7.97 3.79
CA GLN A 51 2.59 6.68 4.43
C GLN A 51 1.47 6.36 5.40
N LYS A 52 1.06 7.37 6.17
CA LYS A 52 -0.06 7.22 7.09
C LYS A 52 -1.34 6.92 6.32
N GLU A 53 -1.58 7.65 5.26
CA GLU A 53 -2.76 7.45 4.42
C GLU A 53 -2.79 6.05 3.82
N LEU A 54 -1.64 5.56 3.35
CA LEU A 54 -1.53 4.22 2.81
C LEU A 54 -1.91 3.17 3.84
N LEU A 55 -1.37 3.30 5.05
CA LEU A 55 -1.64 2.32 6.10
C LEU A 55 -3.10 2.35 6.52
N GLU A 56 -3.64 3.54 6.74
CA GLU A 56 -5.03 3.68 7.16
C GLU A 56 -5.98 3.20 6.07
N GLY A 57 -5.67 3.53 4.82
CA GLY A 57 -6.48 3.08 3.70
C GLY A 57 -6.47 1.57 3.56
N ALA A 58 -5.29 0.97 3.67
CA ALA A 58 -5.16 -0.47 3.57
C ALA A 58 -5.93 -1.19 4.67
N LEU A 59 -5.85 -0.67 5.89
CA LEU A 59 -6.59 -1.27 7.02
C LEU A 59 -8.08 -1.16 6.82
N SER A 60 -8.55 0.00 6.37
CA SER A 60 -9.98 0.22 6.13
C SER A 60 -10.51 -0.71 5.04
N ILE A 61 -9.77 -0.81 3.93
CA ILE A 61 -10.17 -1.67 2.83
C ILE A 61 -10.20 -3.12 3.27
N ARG A 62 -9.16 -3.54 3.98
CA ARG A 62 -9.08 -4.91 4.44
C ARG A 62 -10.22 -5.25 5.39
N ALA A 63 -10.58 -4.31 6.25
CA ALA A 63 -11.67 -4.52 7.20
C ALA A 63 -13.00 -4.74 6.50
N ASN A 64 -13.18 -4.16 5.32
CA ASN A 64 -14.44 -4.24 4.59
C ASN A 64 -14.41 -5.24 3.43
N ALA A 65 -13.25 -5.76 3.09
CA ALA A 65 -13.11 -6.62 1.91
C ALA A 65 -13.84 -7.94 2.04
N GLY A 66 -14.09 -8.37 3.27
CA GLY A 66 -14.81 -9.62 3.52
C GLY A 66 -16.30 -9.51 3.37
N ASP A 67 -16.86 -8.32 3.23
CA ASP A 67 -18.30 -8.13 3.07
C ASP A 67 -18.65 -8.11 1.58
N PRO A 68 -19.36 -9.15 1.10
CA PRO A 68 -19.69 -9.21 -0.33
C PRO A 68 -20.53 -8.03 -0.82
N ARG A 69 -21.24 -7.37 0.07
CA ARG A 69 -22.07 -6.23 -0.32
C ARG A 69 -21.23 -4.99 -0.58
N LEU A 70 -20.09 -4.88 0.08
CA LEU A 70 -19.24 -3.70 -0.03
C LEU A 70 -18.14 -3.88 -1.10
N ARG A 71 -17.86 -5.12 -1.45
CA ARG A 71 -16.74 -5.42 -2.32
C ARG A 71 -16.83 -4.72 -3.69
N PRO A 72 -17.97 -4.73 -4.39
CA PRO A 72 -18.05 -4.02 -5.67
C PRO A 72 -17.78 -2.52 -5.54
N ASP A 73 -18.22 -1.92 -4.45
CA ASP A 73 -17.98 -0.50 -4.22
C ASP A 73 -16.51 -0.23 -3.94
N LEU A 74 -15.85 -1.11 -3.21
CA LEU A 74 -14.42 -0.98 -2.96
C LEU A 74 -13.64 -1.09 -4.26
N GLU A 75 -13.99 -2.04 -5.10
CA GLU A 75 -13.32 -2.22 -6.39
C GLU A 75 -13.44 -0.95 -7.22
N ARG A 76 -14.65 -0.41 -7.32
CA ARG A 76 -14.90 0.79 -8.09
C ARG A 76 -14.16 2.00 -7.51
N TYR A 77 -14.18 2.13 -6.21
CA TYR A 77 -13.51 3.22 -5.53
C TYR A 77 -12.01 3.20 -5.85
N CYS A 78 -11.40 2.04 -5.80
CA CYS A 78 -9.97 1.92 -6.04
C CYS A 78 -9.61 2.17 -7.49
N VAL A 79 -10.44 1.69 -8.44
CA VAL A 79 -10.23 1.96 -9.85
C VAL A 79 -10.35 3.46 -10.13
N ASP A 80 -11.41 4.08 -9.62
CA ASP A 80 -11.65 5.49 -9.87
C ASP A 80 -10.55 6.36 -9.24
N THR A 81 -10.12 6.00 -8.04
CA THR A 81 -9.07 6.74 -7.35
C THR A 81 -7.75 6.61 -8.12
N PHE A 82 -7.43 5.41 -8.58
CA PHE A 82 -6.20 5.20 -9.34
C PHE A 82 -6.21 6.04 -10.62
N GLU A 83 -7.32 6.02 -11.35
CA GLU A 83 -7.44 6.81 -12.59
C GLU A 83 -7.32 8.30 -12.31
N ARG A 84 -7.92 8.77 -11.23
CA ARG A 84 -7.80 10.18 -10.86
C ARG A 84 -6.37 10.54 -10.52
N MET A 85 -5.68 9.68 -9.78
CA MET A 85 -4.30 9.96 -9.41
C MET A 85 -3.36 10.00 -10.60
N LYS A 86 -3.66 9.21 -11.62
CA LYS A 86 -2.87 9.25 -12.86
C LYS A 86 -2.99 10.57 -13.61
N LYS A 87 -4.03 11.33 -13.33
CA LYS A 87 -4.31 12.57 -14.06
C LYS A 87 -4.11 13.82 -13.24
N GLU A 88 -4.35 13.75 -11.96
CA GLU A 88 -4.46 14.97 -11.15
C GLU A 88 -3.48 15.07 -9.98
N SER A 89 -2.86 13.97 -9.59
CA SER A 89 -2.00 14.04 -8.42
C SER A 89 -0.66 14.63 -8.76
N GLU A 90 0.04 15.06 -7.73
CA GLU A 90 1.38 15.60 -7.85
C GLU A 90 2.36 14.55 -8.37
N ILE A 91 2.05 13.27 -8.19
CA ILE A 91 2.87 12.16 -8.67
C ILE A 91 2.21 11.45 -9.85
N LYS A 92 1.41 12.17 -10.61
CA LYS A 92 0.62 11.57 -11.69
C LYS A 92 1.46 10.81 -12.72
N ASP A 93 2.64 11.32 -13.03
CA ASP A 93 3.47 10.69 -14.04
C ASP A 93 3.97 9.33 -13.57
N CYS A 94 4.30 9.21 -12.29
CA CYS A 94 4.69 7.95 -11.72
C CYS A 94 3.49 6.99 -11.66
N MET A 95 2.35 7.51 -11.23
CA MET A 95 1.15 6.69 -11.11
C MET A 95 0.69 6.14 -12.44
N ALA A 96 0.95 6.86 -13.52
CA ALA A 96 0.48 6.48 -14.85
C ALA A 96 1.38 5.47 -15.56
N LYS A 97 2.54 5.15 -15.01
CA LYS A 97 3.47 4.24 -15.68
C LYS A 97 3.03 2.79 -15.73
#